data_be08c61747323eabd178f1ad1c8c52d6
#
_entry.id   be08c61747323eabd178f1ad1c8c52d6
#
_cell.length_a   1.000
_cell.length_b   1.000
_cell.length_c   1.000
_cell.angle_alpha   90.00
_cell.angle_beta   90.00
_cell.angle_gamma   90.00
#
_symmetry.space_group_name_H-M   'P 1'
#
loop_
_entity.id
_entity.type
_entity.pdbx_description
1 polymer ?
#
loop_
_entity_poly.entity_id
_entity_poly.type
_entity_poly.pdbx_seq_one_letter_code
_entity_poly.pdbx_strand_id
1 'polypeptide(L)' 'MTKLTGDKTVLRETAVGYRGRPIVAELHAKYIRLWPKGTTQSVNVSYDSLYENALLREAKLLRT' A
#
# COMPACT_ATOMS: atom_id res chain seq x y z
N MET A 1 8.76 -17.98 5.49
CA MET A 1 8.34 -16.66 4.97
C MET A 1 9.48 -15.67 5.14
N THR A 2 9.79 -14.93 4.10
CA THR A 2 10.85 -13.92 4.16
C THR A 2 10.36 -12.65 4.85
N LYS A 3 11.12 -12.18 5.82
CA LYS A 3 10.77 -10.97 6.58
C LYS A 3 11.41 -9.73 5.95
N LEU A 4 10.68 -8.63 5.96
CA LEU A 4 11.23 -7.33 5.62
C LEU A 4 12.01 -6.79 6.82
N THR A 5 13.28 -6.48 6.62
CA THR A 5 14.11 -5.88 7.67
C THR A 5 14.20 -4.37 7.46
N GLY A 6 14.63 -3.65 8.50
CA GLY A 6 14.56 -2.20 8.52
C GLY A 6 15.30 -1.47 7.40
N ASP A 7 16.31 -2.10 6.80
CA ASP A 7 17.12 -1.51 5.75
C ASP A 7 16.80 -2.05 4.35
N LYS A 8 15.83 -2.97 4.24
CA LYS A 8 15.45 -3.56 2.97
C LYS A 8 14.07 -3.08 2.55
N THR A 9 13.95 -2.75 1.26
CA THR A 9 12.68 -2.34 0.68
C THR A 9 12.42 -3.13 -0.60
N VAL A 10 11.16 -3.31 -0.94
CA VAL A 10 10.75 -3.94 -2.20
C VAL A 10 9.90 -2.95 -2.96
N LEU A 11 10.35 -2.59 -4.15
CA LEU A 11 9.67 -1.63 -5.01
C LEU A 11 8.98 -2.37 -6.15
N ARG A 12 7.68 -2.12 -6.33
CA ARG A 12 6.90 -2.78 -7.40
C ARG A 12 5.87 -1.82 -7.98
N GLU A 13 5.75 -1.86 -9.30
CA GLU A 13 4.66 -1.19 -9.98
C GLU A 13 3.47 -2.14 -9.98
N THR A 14 2.31 -1.64 -9.54
CA THR A 14 1.10 -2.47 -9.47
C THR A 14 0.31 -2.38 -10.78
N ALA A 15 -0.65 -3.29 -10.95
CA ALA A 15 -1.57 -3.25 -12.09
C ALA A 15 -2.78 -2.35 -11.83
N VAL A 16 -2.80 -1.66 -10.68
CA VAL A 16 -3.91 -0.78 -10.31
C VAL A 16 -3.60 0.64 -10.75
N GLY A 17 -4.51 1.23 -11.53
CA GLY A 17 -4.35 2.62 -11.99
C GLY A 17 -5.11 3.61 -11.13
N TYR A 18 -4.56 4.79 -11.02
CA TYR A 18 -5.20 5.92 -10.38
C TYR A 18 -5.03 7.15 -11.27
N ARG A 19 -6.13 7.65 -11.79
CA ARG A 19 -6.14 8.80 -12.72
C ARG A 19 -5.22 8.59 -13.92
N GLY A 20 -5.24 7.37 -14.49
CA GLY A 20 -4.46 7.04 -15.67
C GLY A 20 -2.99 6.71 -15.41
N ARG A 21 -2.58 6.62 -14.15
CA ARG A 21 -1.20 6.29 -13.79
C ARG A 21 -1.18 5.07 -12.89
N PRO A 22 -0.30 4.11 -13.14
CA PRO A 22 -0.20 2.95 -12.25
C PRO A 22 0.31 3.37 -10.88
N ILE A 23 -0.21 2.73 -9.84
CA ILE A 23 0.25 2.94 -8.47
C ILE A 23 1.53 2.15 -8.26
N VAL A 24 2.56 2.83 -7.74
CA VAL A 24 3.81 2.20 -7.35
C VAL A 24 3.78 1.96 -5.85
N ALA A 25 4.17 0.76 -5.44
CA ALA A 25 4.21 0.37 -4.04
C ALA A 25 5.65 0.11 -3.61
N GLU A 26 6.06 0.73 -2.52
CA GLU A 26 7.37 0.50 -1.89
C GLU A 26 7.15 -0.07 -0.50
N LEU A 27 7.48 -1.35 -0.32
CA LEU A 27 7.27 -2.05 0.93
C LEU A 27 8.49 -1.87 1.84
N HIS A 28 8.22 -1.29 3.00
CA HIS A 28 9.22 -1.15 4.08
C HIS A 28 8.87 -2.09 5.23
N ALA A 29 9.76 -2.21 6.19
CA ALA A 29 9.56 -3.14 7.30
C ALA A 29 8.31 -2.84 8.13
N LYS A 30 7.96 -1.58 8.31
CA LYS A 30 6.86 -1.15 9.19
C LYS A 30 5.72 -0.45 8.48
N TYR A 31 5.91 -0.06 7.22
CA TYR A 31 4.89 0.68 6.48
C TYR A 31 5.05 0.45 4.98
N ILE A 32 4.05 0.83 4.23
CA ILE A 32 4.07 0.81 2.77
C ILE A 32 3.93 2.25 2.27
N ARG A 33 4.73 2.58 1.27
CA ARG A 33 4.66 3.89 0.61
C ARG A 33 4.05 3.72 -0.75
N LEU A 34 3.07 4.57 -1.08
CA LEU A 34 2.34 4.47 -2.34
C LEU A 34 2.35 5.80 -3.05
N TRP A 35 2.51 5.76 -4.37
CA TRP A 35 2.40 6.97 -5.20
C TRP A 35 2.03 6.60 -6.63
N PRO A 36 1.30 7.49 -7.33
CA PRO A 36 1.08 7.30 -8.77
C PRO A 36 2.40 7.51 -9.52
N LYS A 37 2.70 6.63 -10.46
CA LYS A 37 3.95 6.68 -11.23
C LYS A 37 4.12 8.04 -11.92
N GLY A 38 5.33 8.59 -11.82
CA GLY A 38 5.65 9.86 -12.42
C GLY A 38 5.22 11.09 -11.64
N THR A 39 4.74 10.91 -10.39
CA THR A 39 4.40 12.01 -9.51
C THR A 39 5.33 12.04 -8.30
N THR A 40 5.40 13.19 -7.62
CA THR A 40 6.14 13.33 -6.38
C THR A 40 5.26 13.15 -5.15
N GLN A 41 3.95 13.04 -5.34
CA GLN A 41 3.01 12.85 -4.24
C GLN A 41 3.03 11.40 -3.78
N SER A 42 3.42 11.18 -2.53
CA SER A 42 3.42 9.84 -1.96
C SER A 42 2.75 9.87 -0.59
N VAL A 43 2.19 8.73 -0.20
CA VAL A 43 1.59 8.55 1.12
C VAL A 43 2.20 7.33 1.77
N ASN A 44 2.42 7.42 3.08
CA ASN A 44 2.91 6.30 3.88
C ASN A 44 1.75 5.77 4.71
N VAL A 45 1.57 4.46 4.67
CA VAL A 45 0.50 3.79 5.44
C VAL A 45 1.13 2.69 6.25
N SER A 46 0.94 2.71 7.57
CA SER A 46 1.40 1.61 8.41
C SER A 46 0.58 0.36 8.11
N TYR A 47 1.20 -0.82 8.22
CA TYR A 47 0.52 -2.07 7.89
C TYR A 47 -0.68 -2.33 8.79
N ASP A 48 -0.60 -1.98 10.07
CA ASP A 48 -1.71 -2.15 11.00
C ASP A 48 -2.90 -1.27 10.62
N SER A 49 -2.67 -0.01 10.26
CA SER A 49 -3.73 0.88 9.79
C SER A 49 -4.36 0.37 8.50
N LEU A 50 -3.52 -0.11 7.57
CA LEU A 50 -3.99 -0.67 6.31
C LEU A 50 -4.89 -1.89 6.55
N TYR A 51 -4.47 -2.76 7.46
CA TYR A 51 -5.23 -3.96 7.80
C TYR A 51 -6.57 -3.60 8.47
N GLU A 52 -6.54 -2.67 9.43
CA GLU A 52 -7.77 -2.22 10.08
C GLU A 52 -8.75 -1.61 9.10
N ASN A 53 -8.29 -0.79 8.18
CA ASN A 53 -9.14 -0.20 7.16
C ASN A 53 -9.75 -1.25 6.25
N ALA A 54 -8.98 -2.27 5.89
CA ALA A 54 -9.48 -3.39 5.09
C ALA A 54 -10.56 -4.18 5.82
N LEU A 55 -10.36 -4.43 7.13
CA LEU A 55 -11.36 -5.09 7.95
C LEU A 55 -12.67 -4.31 8.02
N LEU A 56 -12.57 -2.99 8.19
CA LEU A 56 -13.75 -2.13 8.25
C LEU A 56 -14.51 -2.14 6.93
N ARG A 57 -13.82 -2.15 5.80
CA ARG A 57 -14.45 -2.22 4.49
C ARG A 57 -15.17 -3.54 4.29
N GLU A 58 -14.56 -4.66 4.67
CA GLU A 58 -15.22 -5.96 4.59
C GLU A 58 -16.45 -6.02 5.47
N ALA A 59 -16.38 -5.49 6.69
CA ALA A 59 -17.52 -5.45 7.59
C ALA A 59 -18.70 -4.68 6.99
N LYS A 60 -18.41 -3.55 6.31
CA LYS A 60 -19.45 -2.77 5.62
C LYS A 60 -20.07 -3.54 4.45
N LEU A 61 -19.25 -4.23 3.68
CA LEU A 61 -19.73 -5.02 2.54
C LEU A 61 -20.61 -6.16 3.00
N LEU A 62 -20.28 -6.79 4.12
CA LEU A 62 -21.05 -7.90 4.66
C LEU A 62 -22.38 -7.45 5.29
N ARG A 63 -22.52 -6.20 5.62
CA ARG A 63 -23.75 -5.65 6.23
C ARG A 63 -24.77 -5.17 5.21
N THR A 64 -24.40 -5.07 3.96
CA THR A 64 -25.33 -4.70 2.89
C THR A 64 -26.01 -5.92 2.25
#